data_c3e942f5f9d0a2cc59a58da38ddb4af5
#
_entry.id   c3e942f5f9d0a2cc59a58da38ddb4af5
#
_cell.length_a   1.000
_cell.length_b   1.000
_cell.length_c   1.000
_cell.angle_alpha   90.00
_cell.angle_beta   90.00
_cell.angle_gamma   90.00
#
_symmetry.space_group_name_H-M   'P 1'
#
loop_
_entity.id
_entity.type
_entity.pdbx_description
1 polymer ?
#
loop_
_entity_poly.entity_id
_entity_poly.type
_entity_poly.pdbx_seq_one_letter_code
_entity_poly.pdbx_strand_id
1 'polypeptide(L)'
;MSELLRVVELSLVEFPADDPERARRFWEGFVGVPFAEREEGEGRGRQTREGGVALGLHERGPGPGDRVSLPYFAVADVGEALARVKALGGEVVHPGEQWAICRDSEGSPFALARS
;
A
#
# COMPACT_ATOMS: atom_id res chain seq x y z
N MET A 1 -11.33 -7.70 22.59
CA MET A 1 -10.15 -7.92 22.70
C MET A 1 -9.48 -8.37 21.53
N SER A 2 -9.47 -9.62 21.28
CA SER A 2 -8.65 -10.08 20.18
C SER A 2 -9.16 -9.56 18.86
N GLU A 3 -10.42 -9.19 18.73
CA GLU A 3 -10.90 -8.66 17.50
C GLU A 3 -10.18 -7.41 17.10
N LEU A 4 -9.79 -6.59 18.06
CA LEU A 4 -9.09 -5.36 17.76
C LEU A 4 -7.75 -5.63 17.13
N LEU A 5 -7.13 -6.75 17.47
CA LEU A 5 -5.79 -7.06 16.97
C LEU A 5 -5.81 -7.58 15.56
N ARG A 6 -6.97 -8.03 15.06
CA ARG A 6 -7.07 -8.60 13.74
C ARG A 6 -7.50 -7.63 12.67
N VAL A 7 -7.83 -6.42 13.06
CA VAL A 7 -8.52 -5.51 12.17
C VAL A 7 -7.62 -4.91 11.11
N VAL A 8 -6.36 -4.69 11.44
CA VAL A 8 -5.43 -3.99 10.56
C VAL A 8 -4.12 -4.76 10.48
N GLU A 9 -3.64 -4.95 9.26
CA GLU A 9 -2.44 -5.73 9.04
C GLU A 9 -1.62 -5.12 7.92
N LEU A 10 -0.34 -4.87 8.15
CA LEU A 10 0.53 -4.37 7.08
C LEU A 10 0.66 -5.46 6.02
N SER A 11 0.25 -5.16 4.80
CA SER A 11 0.19 -6.17 3.75
C SER A 11 1.09 -5.89 2.56
N LEU A 12 1.46 -4.63 2.33
CA LEU A 12 2.17 -4.27 1.11
C LEU A 12 2.88 -2.94 1.32
N VAL A 13 4.06 -2.79 0.75
CA VAL A 13 4.72 -1.48 0.66
C VAL A 13 4.96 -1.22 -0.82
N GLU A 14 4.44 -0.10 -1.32
CA GLU A 14 4.59 0.29 -2.72
C GLU A 14 5.73 1.27 -2.88
N PHE A 15 6.51 1.10 -3.94
CA PHE A 15 7.59 2.02 -4.27
C PHE A 15 7.35 2.57 -5.68
N PRO A 16 7.23 3.89 -5.84
CA PRO A 16 7.12 4.47 -7.17
C PRO A 16 8.49 4.56 -7.82
N ALA A 17 8.53 4.50 -9.14
CA ALA A 17 9.78 4.52 -9.88
C ALA A 17 9.64 5.31 -11.16
N ASP A 18 10.66 6.14 -11.45
CA ASP A 18 10.72 6.80 -12.74
C ASP A 18 11.08 5.81 -13.84
N ASP A 19 11.87 4.82 -13.50
CA ASP A 19 12.26 3.74 -14.42
C ASP A 19 11.96 2.42 -13.71
N PRO A 20 10.77 1.85 -13.94
CA PRO A 20 10.38 0.64 -13.22
C PRO A 20 11.31 -0.55 -13.44
N GLU A 21 11.90 -0.67 -14.62
CA GLU A 21 12.79 -1.79 -14.88
C GLU A 21 14.09 -1.66 -14.10
N ARG A 22 14.61 -0.43 -14.00
CA ARG A 22 15.81 -0.18 -13.21
C ARG A 22 15.53 -0.44 -11.73
N ALA A 23 14.36 0.00 -11.25
CA ALA A 23 13.97 -0.24 -9.87
C ALA A 23 13.81 -1.74 -9.60
N ARG A 24 13.22 -2.48 -10.54
CA ARG A 24 13.07 -3.91 -10.38
C ARG A 24 14.42 -4.60 -10.21
N ARG A 25 15.38 -4.24 -11.04
CA ARG A 25 16.72 -4.84 -10.93
C ARG A 25 17.35 -4.53 -9.57
N PHE A 26 17.19 -3.29 -9.12
CA PHE A 26 17.73 -2.91 -7.81
C PHE A 26 17.09 -3.74 -6.70
N TRP A 27 15.76 -3.76 -6.66
CA TRP A 27 15.07 -4.41 -5.56
C TRP A 27 15.22 -5.92 -5.57
N GLU A 28 15.14 -6.53 -6.75
CA GLU A 28 15.36 -7.98 -6.84
C GLU A 28 16.76 -8.35 -6.37
N GLY A 29 17.74 -7.53 -6.71
CA GLY A 29 19.10 -7.80 -6.28
C GLY A 29 19.29 -7.62 -4.79
N PHE A 30 18.60 -6.63 -4.23
CA PHE A 30 18.77 -6.32 -2.81
C PHE A 30 18.02 -7.29 -1.91
N VAL A 31 16.76 -7.58 -2.22
CA VAL A 31 15.95 -8.44 -1.35
C VAL A 31 16.03 -9.92 -1.71
N GLY A 32 16.50 -10.24 -2.91
CA GLY A 32 16.72 -11.63 -3.25
C GLY A 32 15.48 -12.40 -3.69
N VAL A 33 14.38 -11.71 -3.98
CA VAL A 33 13.17 -12.37 -4.48
C VAL A 33 12.69 -11.66 -5.73
N PRO A 34 12.01 -12.38 -6.64
CA PRO A 34 11.55 -11.77 -7.89
C PRO A 34 10.31 -10.92 -7.69
N PHE A 35 10.18 -9.90 -8.55
CA PHE A 35 8.97 -9.07 -8.62
C PHE A 35 8.20 -9.49 -9.86
N ALA A 36 7.11 -10.22 -9.65
CA ALA A 36 6.29 -10.73 -10.74
C ALA A 36 5.26 -9.69 -11.19
N GLU A 37 4.84 -9.80 -12.44
CA GLU A 37 3.79 -8.93 -12.93
C GLU A 37 2.52 -9.15 -12.12
N ARG A 38 1.80 -8.08 -11.90
CA ARG A 38 0.55 -8.16 -11.15
C ARG A 38 -0.54 -8.81 -11.98
N GLU A 39 -1.46 -9.43 -11.28
CA GLU A 39 -2.58 -10.09 -11.90
C GLU A 39 -3.74 -9.12 -12.02
N GLU A 40 -4.75 -9.53 -12.74
CA GLU A 40 -5.93 -8.72 -12.93
C GLU A 40 -6.51 -8.33 -11.57
N GLY A 41 -6.87 -7.06 -11.43
CA GLY A 41 -7.42 -6.57 -10.18
C GLY A 41 -6.40 -6.05 -9.20
N GLU A 42 -5.13 -6.27 -9.44
CA GLU A 42 -4.08 -5.82 -8.53
C GLU A 42 -3.47 -4.47 -8.92
N GLY A 43 -3.90 -3.91 -10.03
CA GLY A 43 -3.33 -2.66 -10.51
C GLY A 43 -2.13 -2.88 -11.38
N ARG A 44 -1.47 -1.80 -11.73
CA ARG A 44 -0.30 -1.86 -12.60
C ARG A 44 0.95 -2.13 -11.81
N GLY A 45 1.95 -2.66 -12.49
CA GLY A 45 3.26 -2.83 -11.91
C GLY A 45 3.57 -4.26 -11.56
N ARG A 46 4.49 -4.42 -10.63
CA ARG A 46 4.98 -5.73 -10.22
C ARG A 46 5.02 -5.80 -8.71
N GLN A 47 5.01 -7.00 -8.18
CA GLN A 47 5.16 -7.17 -6.73
C GLN A 47 5.75 -8.53 -6.41
N THR A 48 6.33 -8.63 -5.22
CA THR A 48 6.83 -9.91 -4.73
C THR A 48 5.67 -10.80 -4.36
N ARG A 49 5.88 -12.12 -4.46
CA ARG A 49 4.88 -13.11 -4.07
C ARG A 49 5.37 -13.97 -2.93
N GLU A 50 6.64 -13.86 -2.59
CA GLU A 50 7.24 -14.70 -1.55
C GLU A 50 7.64 -13.83 -0.38
N GLY A 51 7.77 -14.47 0.78
CA GLY A 51 8.19 -13.77 1.97
C GLY A 51 7.00 -13.22 2.73
N GLY A 52 7.22 -12.26 3.57
CA GLY A 52 6.19 -11.71 4.41
C GLY A 52 5.38 -10.62 3.71
N VAL A 53 5.59 -9.37 4.13
CA VAL A 53 4.90 -8.24 3.54
C VAL A 53 5.32 -8.12 2.07
N ALA A 54 4.35 -7.95 1.18
CA ALA A 54 4.64 -7.81 -0.23
C ALA A 54 5.30 -6.46 -0.51
N LEU A 55 6.20 -6.44 -1.49
CA LEU A 55 6.80 -5.19 -1.97
C LEU A 55 6.34 -4.99 -3.39
N GLY A 56 5.86 -3.79 -3.70
CA GLY A 56 5.33 -3.46 -5.02
C GLY A 56 6.13 -2.37 -5.69
N LEU A 57 6.17 -2.41 -7.01
CA LEU A 57 6.82 -1.40 -7.83
C LEU A 57 5.84 -0.93 -8.89
N HIS A 58 5.74 0.37 -9.07
CA HIS A 58 4.91 0.91 -10.13
C HIS A 58 5.55 2.18 -10.67
N GLU A 59 5.15 2.57 -11.88
CA GLU A 59 5.64 3.79 -12.47
C GLU A 59 5.12 4.99 -11.68
N ARG A 60 5.97 5.98 -11.46
CA ARG A 60 5.57 7.20 -10.76
C ARG A 60 4.51 7.92 -11.57
N GLY A 61 3.46 8.39 -10.92
CA GLY A 61 2.36 9.05 -11.58
C GLY A 61 1.90 10.27 -10.80
N PRO A 62 0.83 10.93 -11.26
CA PRO A 62 0.33 12.16 -10.63
C PRO A 62 -0.63 11.95 -9.49
N GLY A 63 -1.10 10.74 -9.26
CA GLY A 63 -2.11 10.47 -8.25
C GLY A 63 -1.59 10.64 -6.83
N PRO A 64 -2.48 10.69 -5.85
CA PRO A 64 -2.10 11.00 -4.47
C PRO A 64 -1.19 9.94 -3.82
N GLY A 65 -1.22 8.70 -4.30
CA GLY A 65 -0.34 7.67 -3.78
C GLY A 65 0.79 7.31 -4.72
N ASP A 66 0.95 8.03 -5.84
CA ASP A 66 1.84 7.61 -6.92
C ASP A 66 3.24 8.17 -6.83
N ARG A 67 3.50 9.06 -5.89
CA ARG A 67 4.75 9.80 -5.85
C ARG A 67 5.67 9.42 -4.71
N VAL A 68 5.16 8.72 -3.72
CA VAL A 68 5.93 8.40 -2.52
C VAL A 68 5.80 6.92 -2.20
N SER A 69 6.74 6.42 -1.42
CA SER A 69 6.62 5.08 -0.89
C SER A 69 5.43 5.04 0.06
N LEU A 70 4.66 3.97 -0.02
CA LEU A 70 3.36 3.95 0.64
C LEU A 70 3.10 2.59 1.28
N PRO A 71 2.99 2.52 2.61
CA PRO A 71 2.58 1.28 3.26
C PRO A 71 1.07 1.09 3.13
N TYR A 72 0.65 -0.12 2.84
CA TYR A 72 -0.75 -0.50 2.73
C TYR A 72 -1.12 -1.42 3.87
N PHE A 73 -2.24 -1.12 4.50
CA PHE A 73 -2.78 -1.95 5.57
C PHE A 73 -4.06 -2.60 5.09
N ALA A 74 -4.15 -3.92 5.26
CA ALA A 74 -5.35 -4.67 4.90
C ALA A 74 -6.37 -4.52 6.02
N VAL A 75 -7.60 -4.20 5.65
CA VAL A 75 -8.69 -4.05 6.61
C VAL A 75 -9.91 -4.76 6.05
N ALA A 76 -10.79 -5.19 6.94
CA ALA A 76 -12.00 -5.87 6.52
C ALA A 76 -13.01 -4.91 5.91
N ASP A 77 -13.07 -3.68 6.40
CA ASP A 77 -14.06 -2.69 6.00
C ASP A 77 -13.37 -1.34 5.90
N VAL A 78 -13.17 -0.88 4.66
CA VAL A 78 -12.44 0.37 4.44
C VAL A 78 -13.21 1.55 5.00
N GLY A 79 -14.54 1.58 4.86
CA GLY A 79 -15.34 2.69 5.37
C GLY A 79 -15.21 2.84 6.87
N GLU A 80 -15.27 1.74 7.59
CA GLU A 80 -15.12 1.76 9.02
C GLU A 80 -13.71 2.21 9.43
N ALA A 81 -12.71 1.71 8.70
CA ALA A 81 -11.33 2.09 8.99
C ALA A 81 -11.12 3.58 8.75
N LEU A 82 -11.74 4.14 7.70
CA LEU A 82 -11.63 5.57 7.44
C LEU A 82 -12.24 6.39 8.57
N ALA A 83 -13.36 5.94 9.12
CA ALA A 83 -13.97 6.63 10.26
C ALA A 83 -13.01 6.63 11.45
N ARG A 84 -12.33 5.51 11.67
CA ARG A 84 -11.37 5.43 12.77
C ARG A 84 -10.15 6.33 12.53
N VAL A 85 -9.68 6.41 11.29
CA VAL A 85 -8.57 7.30 10.96
C VAL A 85 -8.93 8.73 11.35
N LYS A 86 -10.12 9.18 10.98
CA LYS A 86 -10.54 10.53 11.34
C LYS A 86 -10.68 10.70 12.84
N ALA A 87 -11.27 9.74 13.52
CA ALA A 87 -11.47 9.82 14.95
C ALA A 87 -10.15 9.89 15.71
N LEU A 88 -9.10 9.31 15.16
CA LEU A 88 -7.79 9.28 15.81
C LEU A 88 -6.91 10.45 15.40
N GLY A 89 -7.43 11.40 14.63
CA GLY A 89 -6.66 12.59 14.27
C GLY A 89 -5.98 12.54 12.94
N GLY A 90 -6.26 11.50 12.14
CA GLY A 90 -5.72 11.39 10.80
C GLY A 90 -6.61 12.06 9.78
N GLU A 91 -6.22 11.95 8.53
CA GLU A 91 -6.90 12.59 7.42
C GLU A 91 -7.14 11.61 6.30
N VAL A 92 -8.29 11.69 5.64
CA VAL A 92 -8.57 10.91 4.44
C VAL A 92 -8.24 11.76 3.23
N VAL A 93 -7.27 11.31 2.44
CA VAL A 93 -6.83 12.04 1.26
C VAL A 93 -7.62 11.59 0.03
N HIS A 94 -7.81 10.28 -0.11
CA HIS A 94 -8.52 9.73 -1.25
C HIS A 94 -9.41 8.60 -0.75
N PRO A 95 -10.73 8.85 -0.59
CA PRO A 95 -11.63 7.81 -0.10
C PRO A 95 -11.96 6.80 -1.19
N GLY A 96 -12.30 5.58 -0.77
CA GLY A 96 -12.73 4.54 -1.69
C GLY A 96 -13.25 3.36 -0.91
N GLU A 97 -13.89 2.43 -1.60
CA GLU A 97 -14.47 1.26 -0.95
C GLU A 97 -13.52 0.07 -0.94
N GLN A 98 -12.64 -0.02 -1.94
CA GLN A 98 -11.69 -1.11 -2.04
C GLN A 98 -10.32 -0.70 -1.55
N TRP A 99 -9.96 0.57 -1.71
CA TRP A 99 -8.72 1.11 -1.22
C TRP A 99 -8.88 2.60 -0.98
N ALA A 100 -8.03 3.15 -0.13
CA ALA A 100 -8.09 4.56 0.21
C ALA A 100 -6.69 5.01 0.62
N ILE A 101 -6.44 6.32 0.50
CA ILE A 101 -5.17 6.91 0.91
C ILE A 101 -5.45 7.90 2.02
N CYS A 102 -4.62 7.83 3.06
CA CYS A 102 -4.79 8.62 4.27
C CYS A 102 -3.48 9.25 4.69
N ARG A 103 -3.54 10.10 5.68
CA ARG A 103 -2.37 10.57 6.43
C ARG A 103 -2.61 10.33 7.90
N ASP A 104 -1.55 10.00 8.61
CA ASP A 104 -1.66 9.82 10.05
C ASP A 104 -1.71 11.17 10.75
N SER A 105 -1.67 11.20 12.08
CA SER A 105 -1.78 12.43 12.86
C SER A 105 -0.63 13.39 12.62
N GLU A 106 0.48 12.92 12.08
CA GLU A 106 1.66 13.74 11.82
C GLU A 106 1.83 14.04 10.33
N GLY A 107 0.86 13.64 9.50
CA GLY A 107 0.91 13.92 8.08
C GLY A 107 1.56 12.86 7.23
N SER A 108 1.96 11.74 7.79
CA SER A 108 2.61 10.68 7.00
C SER A 108 1.58 9.89 6.22
N PRO A 109 1.84 9.63 4.93
CA PRO A 109 0.87 8.95 4.10
C PRO A 109 0.87 7.44 4.31
N PHE A 110 -0.30 6.84 4.22
CA PHE A 110 -0.47 5.39 4.20
C PHE A 110 -1.76 5.07 3.48
N ALA A 111 -1.93 3.81 3.13
CA ALA A 111 -3.11 3.40 2.39
C ALA A 111 -3.80 2.24 3.09
N LEU A 112 -5.08 2.11 2.81
CA LEU A 112 -5.90 1.01 3.28
C LEU A 112 -6.35 0.23 2.06
N ALA A 113 -6.40 -1.08 2.19
CA ALA A 113 -6.92 -1.94 1.15
C ALA A 113 -7.81 -2.98 1.79
N ARG A 114 -8.92 -3.27 1.12
CA ARG A 114 -9.84 -4.29 1.60
C ARG A 114 -9.20 -5.66 1.44
N SER A 115 -9.21 -6.42 2.50
CA SER A 115 -8.63 -7.76 2.50
C SER A 115 -9.64 -8.82 2.06
#